data_6811fc9f308de6eefab238d00a3aa32a
#
_entry.id   6811fc9f308de6eefab238d00a3aa32a
#
_cell.length_a   1.000
_cell.length_b   1.000
_cell.length_c   1.000
_cell.angle_alpha   90.00
_cell.angle_beta   90.00
_cell.angle_gamma   90.00
#
_symmetry.space_group_name_H-M   'P 1'
#
loop_
_entity.id
_entity.type
_entity.pdbx_description
1 polymer ?
#
loop_
_entity_poly.entity_id
_entity_poly.type
_entity_poly.pdbx_seq_one_letter_code
_entity_poly.pdbx_strand_id
1 'polypeptide(L)'
;MKYKTILVSLIALVIAATSGFAQDSHKSGPFQGAKANTGYVTHTTEGGNSVLTLSDDFKAPDAPDPHWQIVDSNGNTYLLQKLSIKGGKMNRKITVPKYVPDIAKVQIWCAFAETNLGEAAFDQPVK
;
A
#
# COMPACT_ATOMS: atom_id res chain seq x y z
N MET A 1 69.96 1.26 -20.46
CA MET A 1 68.71 0.53 -20.37
C MET A 1 67.72 1.32 -19.57
N LYS A 2 66.68 1.76 -20.23
CA LYS A 2 65.65 2.52 -19.53
C LYS A 2 64.46 1.61 -19.29
N TYR A 3 64.23 1.31 -18.03
CA TYR A 3 63.03 0.56 -17.63
C TYR A 3 61.85 1.54 -17.55
N LYS A 4 60.90 1.32 -18.44
CA LYS A 4 59.63 2.02 -18.30
C LYS A 4 58.78 1.31 -17.29
N THR A 5 58.70 1.83 -16.11
CA THR A 5 57.72 1.38 -15.13
C THR A 5 56.35 1.82 -15.60
N ILE A 6 55.57 0.93 -16.13
CA ILE A 6 54.16 1.19 -16.41
C ILE A 6 53.44 1.10 -15.07
N LEU A 7 53.13 2.24 -14.50
CA LEU A 7 52.21 2.29 -13.39
C LEU A 7 50.80 2.02 -13.94
N VAL A 8 50.38 0.78 -13.86
CA VAL A 8 48.96 0.49 -14.09
C VAL A 8 48.21 1.00 -12.86
N SER A 9 47.71 2.20 -12.99
CA SER A 9 46.77 2.72 -11.99
C SER A 9 45.51 1.90 -12.09
N LEU A 10 45.39 0.89 -11.23
CA LEU A 10 44.15 0.17 -11.07
C LEU A 10 43.18 1.11 -10.36
N ILE A 11 42.41 1.83 -11.13
CA ILE A 11 41.25 2.54 -10.60
C ILE A 11 40.24 1.46 -10.25
N ALA A 12 40.26 1.02 -9.02
CA ALA A 12 39.17 0.25 -8.48
C ALA A 12 37.96 1.17 -8.44
N LEU A 13 37.11 1.06 -9.46
CA LEU A 13 35.80 1.68 -9.46
C LEU A 13 35.00 0.94 -8.37
N VAL A 14 35.04 1.46 -7.17
CA VAL A 14 34.14 1.03 -6.12
C VAL A 14 32.77 1.57 -6.54
N ILE A 15 32.02 0.75 -7.27
CA ILE A 15 30.60 0.95 -7.40
C ILE A 15 30.07 0.66 -6.02
N ALA A 16 29.92 1.69 -5.20
CA ALA A 16 29.09 1.62 -4.03
C ALA A 16 27.67 1.37 -4.56
N ALA A 17 27.31 0.09 -4.69
CA ALA A 17 25.93 -0.27 -4.78
C ALA A 17 25.30 0.19 -3.47
N THR A 18 24.78 1.41 -3.46
CA THR A 18 23.80 1.77 -2.47
C THR A 18 22.64 0.84 -2.74
N SER A 19 22.63 -0.32 -2.06
CA SER A 19 21.42 -1.07 -1.88
C SER A 19 20.52 -0.18 -1.01
N GLY A 20 19.92 0.83 -1.66
CA GLY A 20 18.79 1.49 -1.08
C GLY A 20 17.80 0.36 -0.81
N PHE A 21 17.43 0.17 0.44
CA PHE A 21 16.25 -0.61 0.75
C PHE A 21 15.09 0.14 0.10
N ALA A 22 14.86 -0.15 -1.20
CA ALA A 22 13.62 0.21 -1.83
C ALA A 22 12.57 -0.57 -1.04
N GLN A 23 11.90 0.10 -0.12
CA GLN A 23 10.66 -0.42 0.40
C GLN A 23 9.79 -0.70 -0.82
N ASP A 24 9.50 -1.99 -1.05
CA ASP A 24 8.58 -2.38 -2.08
C ASP A 24 7.26 -1.69 -1.77
N SER A 25 7.00 -0.63 -2.53
CA SER A 25 5.76 0.14 -2.44
C SER A 25 4.90 -0.22 -3.63
N HIS A 26 3.67 -0.62 -3.36
CA HIS A 26 2.69 -0.97 -4.38
C HIS A 26 1.54 0.02 -4.31
N LYS A 27 1.22 0.60 -5.45
CA LYS A 27 0.12 1.53 -5.59
C LYS A 27 -1.05 0.84 -6.27
N SER A 28 -2.24 0.95 -5.69
CA SER A 28 -3.48 0.47 -6.32
C SER A 28 -3.92 1.37 -7.46
N GLY A 29 -4.86 0.91 -8.26
CA GLY A 29 -5.68 1.78 -9.10
C GLY A 29 -6.58 2.68 -8.24
N PRO A 30 -7.30 3.61 -8.87
CA PRO A 30 -8.18 4.52 -8.14
C PRO A 30 -9.38 3.75 -7.53
N PHE A 31 -9.90 4.29 -6.43
CA PHE A 31 -11.18 3.83 -5.91
C PHE A 31 -12.28 4.07 -6.92
N GLN A 32 -13.08 3.03 -7.16
CA GLN A 32 -14.26 3.07 -8.03
C GLN A 32 -15.45 2.53 -7.25
N GLY A 33 -16.54 3.27 -7.27
CA GLY A 33 -17.76 2.87 -6.57
C GLY A 33 -18.79 3.98 -6.50
N ALA A 34 -19.93 3.66 -5.93
CA ALA A 34 -21.04 4.58 -5.83
C ALA A 34 -20.77 5.75 -4.87
N LYS A 35 -19.98 5.50 -3.82
CA LYS A 35 -19.71 6.51 -2.77
C LYS A 35 -18.21 6.70 -2.48
N ALA A 36 -17.41 5.64 -2.53
CA ALA A 36 -15.95 5.74 -2.42
C ALA A 36 -15.35 5.68 -3.82
N ASN A 37 -15.03 6.82 -4.38
CA ASN A 37 -14.61 6.96 -5.78
C ASN A 37 -13.50 7.99 -5.98
N THR A 38 -12.75 8.30 -4.92
CA THR A 38 -11.61 9.23 -4.95
C THR A 38 -10.39 8.58 -4.34
N GLY A 39 -9.21 8.94 -4.85
CA GLY A 39 -7.95 8.49 -4.29
C GLY A 39 -7.61 7.04 -4.61
N TYR A 40 -6.58 6.55 -3.94
CA TYR A 40 -6.04 5.20 -4.10
C TYR A 40 -5.40 4.72 -2.79
N VAL A 41 -4.93 3.49 -2.78
CA VAL A 41 -4.24 2.88 -1.65
C VAL A 41 -2.79 2.57 -2.02
N THR A 42 -1.88 2.84 -1.09
CA THR A 42 -0.49 2.38 -1.18
C THR A 42 -0.25 1.28 -0.17
N HIS A 43 0.37 0.19 -0.62
CA HIS A 43 0.83 -0.90 0.23
C HIS A 43 2.33 -0.75 0.47
N THR A 44 2.74 -0.80 1.73
CA THR A 44 4.14 -0.83 2.15
C THR A 44 4.35 -1.91 3.18
N THR A 45 5.61 -2.27 3.41
CA THR A 45 5.99 -3.16 4.50
C THR A 45 6.76 -2.36 5.54
N GLU A 46 6.30 -2.36 6.78
CA GLU A 46 6.92 -1.67 7.90
C GLU A 46 7.14 -2.64 9.05
N GLY A 47 8.40 -2.88 9.41
CA GLY A 47 8.75 -3.80 10.50
C GLY A 47 8.20 -5.21 10.31
N GLY A 48 8.15 -5.71 9.07
CA GLY A 48 7.60 -7.03 8.73
C GLY A 48 6.08 -7.07 8.65
N ASN A 49 5.38 -5.94 8.81
CA ASN A 49 3.93 -5.85 8.70
C ASN A 49 3.52 -5.20 7.39
N SER A 50 2.45 -5.71 6.78
CA SER A 50 1.76 -5.02 5.68
C SER A 50 1.03 -3.80 6.21
N VAL A 51 1.23 -2.67 5.55
CA VAL A 51 0.60 -1.40 5.89
C VAL A 51 -0.09 -0.85 4.66
N LEU A 52 -1.34 -0.42 4.82
CA LEU A 52 -2.12 0.24 3.78
C LEU A 52 -2.31 1.71 4.16
N THR A 53 -2.10 2.59 3.17
CA THR A 53 -2.26 4.03 3.35
C THR A 53 -3.16 4.59 2.27
N LEU A 54 -4.21 5.29 2.66
CA LEU A 54 -5.07 6.04 1.75
C LEU A 54 -4.33 7.29 1.25
N SER A 55 -4.47 7.60 -0.03
CA SER A 55 -3.91 8.81 -0.61
C SER A 55 -4.53 10.08 -0.02
N ASP A 56 -3.82 11.21 -0.14
CA ASP A 56 -4.27 12.49 0.43
C ASP A 56 -5.57 13.00 -0.21
N ASP A 57 -5.84 12.62 -1.45
CA ASP A 57 -7.05 12.99 -2.18
C ASP A 57 -8.24 12.05 -1.95
N PHE A 58 -8.04 10.97 -1.16
CA PHE A 58 -9.16 10.12 -0.74
C PHE A 58 -10.11 10.90 0.16
N LYS A 59 -11.38 10.86 -0.19
CA LYS A 59 -12.45 11.45 0.62
C LYS A 59 -13.29 10.36 1.25
N ALA A 60 -13.47 10.44 2.57
CA ALA A 60 -14.35 9.52 3.27
C ALA A 60 -15.76 9.62 2.70
N PRO A 61 -16.40 8.50 2.33
CA PRO A 61 -17.75 8.53 1.82
C PRO A 61 -18.74 8.93 2.92
N ASP A 62 -19.81 9.58 2.51
CA ASP A 62 -20.93 9.88 3.40
C ASP A 62 -21.75 8.60 3.60
N ALA A 63 -21.41 7.87 4.65
CA ALA A 63 -22.05 6.62 5.02
C ALA A 63 -21.99 6.44 6.54
N PRO A 64 -22.97 5.76 7.16
CA PRO A 64 -23.06 5.69 8.62
C PRO A 64 -21.95 4.85 9.28
N ASP A 65 -21.37 3.85 8.55
CA ASP A 65 -20.42 2.94 9.17
C ASP A 65 -19.37 2.40 8.17
N PRO A 66 -18.54 3.29 7.58
CA PRO A 66 -17.55 2.87 6.60
C PRO A 66 -16.35 2.19 7.26
N HIS A 67 -16.02 0.99 6.79
CA HIS A 67 -14.92 0.15 7.26
C HIS A 67 -13.93 -0.13 6.14
N TRP A 68 -12.70 -0.38 6.53
CA TRP A 68 -11.74 -1.07 5.68
C TRP A 68 -12.18 -2.52 5.50
N GLN A 69 -12.14 -3.01 4.27
CA GLN A 69 -12.31 -4.41 3.95
C GLN A 69 -11.30 -4.85 2.91
N ILE A 70 -10.66 -5.98 3.11
CA ILE A 70 -9.71 -6.54 2.17
C ILE A 70 -10.35 -7.72 1.46
N VAL A 71 -10.07 -7.84 0.17
CA VAL A 71 -10.36 -9.03 -0.63
C VAL A 71 -9.02 -9.64 -1.04
N ASP A 72 -8.84 -10.91 -0.73
CA ASP A 72 -7.63 -11.65 -1.12
C ASP A 72 -7.72 -12.18 -2.56
N SER A 73 -6.65 -12.82 -3.02
CA SER A 73 -6.59 -13.38 -4.38
C SER A 73 -7.57 -14.51 -4.63
N ASN A 74 -8.09 -15.14 -3.58
CA ASN A 74 -9.11 -16.20 -3.66
C ASN A 74 -10.55 -15.67 -3.53
N GLY A 75 -10.72 -14.36 -3.38
CA GLY A 75 -12.02 -13.73 -3.23
C GLY A 75 -12.57 -13.73 -1.81
N ASN A 76 -11.78 -14.15 -0.82
CA ASN A 76 -12.18 -14.07 0.59
C ASN A 76 -12.12 -12.62 1.07
N THR A 77 -13.10 -12.23 1.89
CA THR A 77 -13.21 -10.89 2.44
C THR A 77 -12.84 -10.86 3.91
N TYR A 78 -12.17 -9.79 4.31
CA TYR A 78 -11.73 -9.55 5.69
C TYR A 78 -12.18 -8.16 6.10
N LEU A 79 -13.22 -8.11 6.92
CA LEU A 79 -13.70 -6.85 7.48
C LEU A 79 -12.74 -6.39 8.57
N LEU A 80 -12.22 -5.18 8.43
CA LEU A 80 -11.28 -4.57 9.36
C LEU A 80 -11.94 -3.39 10.09
N GLN A 81 -11.12 -2.55 10.70
CA GLN A 81 -11.61 -1.44 11.51
C GLN A 81 -12.37 -0.39 10.71
N LYS A 82 -13.23 0.34 11.39
CA LYS A 82 -13.92 1.51 10.87
C LYS A 82 -12.91 2.59 10.46
N LEU A 83 -13.23 3.34 9.40
CA LEU A 83 -12.51 4.57 9.08
C LEU A 83 -12.62 5.52 10.28
N SER A 84 -11.48 5.89 10.84
CA SER A 84 -11.44 6.73 12.04
C SER A 84 -11.21 8.18 11.64
N ILE A 85 -12.14 9.07 12.03
CA ILE A 85 -12.03 10.51 11.86
C ILE A 85 -12.07 11.13 13.25
N LYS A 86 -10.97 11.79 13.63
CA LYS A 86 -10.85 12.49 14.91
C LYS A 86 -10.41 13.94 14.68
N GLY A 87 -11.18 14.90 15.22
CA GLY A 87 -10.83 16.30 15.07
C GLY A 87 -10.75 16.78 13.63
N GLY A 88 -11.61 16.26 12.74
CA GLY A 88 -11.58 16.57 11.31
C GLY A 88 -10.45 15.90 10.52
N LYS A 89 -9.63 15.05 11.17
CA LYS A 89 -8.56 14.30 10.52
C LYS A 89 -8.90 12.82 10.46
N MET A 90 -8.85 12.27 9.26
CA MET A 90 -9.02 10.85 9.03
C MET A 90 -7.71 10.11 9.27
N ASN A 91 -7.76 8.99 10.00
CA ASN A 91 -6.64 8.06 10.03
C ASN A 91 -6.56 7.32 8.69
N ARG A 92 -5.52 7.62 7.91
CA ARG A 92 -5.34 7.11 6.54
C ARG A 92 -4.56 5.81 6.48
N LYS A 93 -4.08 5.30 7.61
CA LYS A 93 -3.11 4.22 7.67
C LYS A 93 -3.59 3.11 8.57
N ILE A 94 -3.49 1.86 8.10
CA ILE A 94 -3.76 0.68 8.91
C ILE A 94 -2.66 -0.36 8.75
N THR A 95 -2.45 -1.14 9.81
CA THR A 95 -1.66 -2.37 9.74
C THR A 95 -2.59 -3.53 9.42
N VAL A 96 -2.25 -4.29 8.40
CA VAL A 96 -3.04 -5.44 7.97
C VAL A 96 -2.76 -6.61 8.92
N PRO A 97 -3.79 -7.28 9.44
CA PRO A 97 -3.61 -8.46 10.28
C PRO A 97 -2.86 -9.58 9.54
N LYS A 98 -2.05 -10.32 10.26
CA LYS A 98 -1.22 -11.39 9.67
C LYS A 98 -2.00 -12.57 9.12
N TYR A 99 -3.27 -12.72 9.50
CA TYR A 99 -4.13 -13.77 8.96
C TYR A 99 -4.63 -13.47 7.54
N VAL A 100 -4.45 -12.24 7.03
CA VAL A 100 -4.76 -11.89 5.65
C VAL A 100 -3.60 -12.36 4.77
N PRO A 101 -3.82 -13.34 3.87
CA PRO A 101 -2.72 -13.97 3.14
C PRO A 101 -2.11 -13.06 2.06
N ASP A 102 -2.95 -12.32 1.37
CA ASP A 102 -2.56 -11.32 0.38
C ASP A 102 -3.68 -10.30 0.18
N ILE A 103 -3.43 -9.28 -0.61
CA ILE A 103 -4.37 -8.19 -0.85
C ILE A 103 -4.52 -8.01 -2.35
N ALA A 104 -5.67 -8.41 -2.89
CA ALA A 104 -6.02 -8.15 -4.28
C ALA A 104 -6.74 -6.81 -4.44
N LYS A 105 -7.62 -6.48 -3.50
CA LYS A 105 -8.40 -5.24 -3.48
C LYS A 105 -8.57 -4.73 -2.07
N VAL A 106 -8.75 -3.42 -1.97
CA VAL A 106 -9.19 -2.75 -0.76
C VAL A 106 -10.56 -2.16 -1.03
N GLN A 107 -11.53 -2.54 -0.22
CA GLN A 107 -12.89 -2.02 -0.29
C GLN A 107 -13.13 -1.07 0.88
N ILE A 108 -13.98 -0.09 0.64
CA ILE A 108 -14.63 0.67 1.72
C ILE A 108 -16.03 0.09 1.85
N TRP A 109 -16.28 -0.57 2.96
CA TRP A 109 -17.49 -1.33 3.21
C TRP A 109 -18.34 -0.65 4.27
N CYS A 110 -19.61 -0.42 3.97
CA CYS A 110 -20.54 0.04 4.99
C CYS A 110 -21.08 -1.14 5.79
N ALA A 111 -20.65 -1.29 7.04
CA ALA A 111 -21.06 -2.40 7.88
C ALA A 111 -22.54 -2.31 8.29
N PHE A 112 -23.10 -1.11 8.36
CA PHE A 112 -24.51 -0.91 8.66
C PHE A 112 -25.41 -1.34 7.49
N ALA A 113 -25.09 -0.88 6.27
CA ALA A 113 -25.88 -1.18 5.07
C ALA A 113 -25.46 -2.50 4.39
N GLU A 114 -24.39 -3.14 4.87
CA GLU A 114 -23.83 -4.37 4.29
C GLU A 114 -23.58 -4.24 2.78
N THR A 115 -22.89 -3.16 2.39
CA THR A 115 -22.66 -2.86 0.98
C THR A 115 -21.26 -2.32 0.72
N ASN A 116 -20.73 -2.65 -0.45
CA ASN A 116 -19.47 -2.10 -0.95
C ASN A 116 -19.70 -0.67 -1.46
N LEU A 117 -19.04 0.31 -0.83
CA LEU A 117 -19.12 1.71 -1.21
C LEU A 117 -18.17 2.06 -2.36
N GLY A 118 -17.10 1.30 -2.53
CA GLY A 118 -16.10 1.45 -3.57
C GLY A 118 -14.86 0.63 -3.28
N GLU A 119 -14.08 0.35 -4.31
CA GLU A 119 -12.90 -0.49 -4.21
C GLU A 119 -11.74 0.00 -5.05
N ALA A 120 -10.53 -0.27 -4.57
CA ALA A 120 -9.28 -0.03 -5.27
C ALA A 120 -8.55 -1.36 -5.44
N ALA A 121 -8.20 -1.70 -6.67
CA ALA A 121 -7.55 -2.97 -7.00
C ALA A 121 -6.06 -2.77 -7.26
N PHE A 122 -5.24 -3.73 -6.81
CA PHE A 122 -3.85 -3.84 -7.20
C PHE A 122 -3.74 -4.63 -8.51
N ASP A 123 -2.77 -4.31 -9.36
CA ASP A 123 -2.51 -5.03 -10.62
C ASP A 123 -2.16 -6.50 -10.35
N GLN A 124 -1.41 -6.75 -9.28
CA GLN A 124 -1.10 -8.07 -8.76
C GLN A 124 -1.38 -8.09 -7.26
N PRO A 125 -1.84 -9.21 -6.69
CA PRO A 125 -1.99 -9.30 -5.24
C PRO A 125 -0.69 -8.98 -4.51
N VAL A 126 -0.77 -8.21 -3.44
CA VAL A 126 0.39 -7.79 -2.63
C VAL A 126 0.34 -8.46 -1.26
N LYS A 127 1.52 -8.68 -0.70
CA LYS A 127 1.68 -9.31 0.63
C LYS A 127 2.36 -8.37 1.60
#